data_6ec7639fdc2f3491180831a0d1d25200
#
_entry.id   6ec7639fdc2f3491180831a0d1d25200
#
_cell.length_a   1.000
_cell.length_b   1.000
_cell.length_c   1.000
_cell.angle_alpha   90.00
_cell.angle_beta   90.00
_cell.angle_gamma   90.00
#
_symmetry.space_group_name_H-M   'P 1'
#
loop_
_entity.id
_entity.type
_entity.pdbx_description
1 polymer ?
#
loop_
_entity_poly.entity_id
_entity_poly.type
_entity_poly.pdbx_seq_one_letter_code
_entity_poly.pdbx_strand_id
1 'polypeptide(L)'
;MIPDELKTGFFYSNGAYGRNWGVRQLTEIAADAETGEVVYHFKGIAGTCRRKKGHCSPAEFARWAKYQVALLENDWKRVGDDTVPAKSQAD
;
A
#
# COMPACT_ATOMS: atom_id res chain seq x y z
N MET A 1 -9.50 0.96 -0.01
CA MET A 1 -9.46 -0.42 0.54
C MET A 1 -10.02 -0.40 1.95
N ILE A 2 -10.33 -1.54 2.49
CA ILE A 2 -10.70 -1.64 3.91
C ILE A 2 -9.49 -2.13 4.69
N PRO A 3 -9.39 -1.79 5.98
CA PRO A 3 -8.21 -2.18 6.78
C PRO A 3 -7.90 -3.68 6.78
N ASP A 4 -8.92 -4.52 6.75
CA ASP A 4 -8.71 -5.97 6.77
C ASP A 4 -7.97 -6.49 5.55
N GLU A 5 -7.93 -5.73 4.48
CA GLU A 5 -7.21 -6.10 3.27
C GLU A 5 -5.73 -5.74 3.32
N LEU A 6 -5.34 -4.94 4.30
CA LEU A 6 -3.99 -4.40 4.40
C LEU A 6 -3.12 -5.31 5.25
N LYS A 7 -1.95 -5.67 4.72
CA LYS A 7 -1.03 -6.58 5.41
C LYS A 7 0.39 -6.04 5.39
N THR A 8 1.13 -6.32 6.45
CA THR A 8 2.52 -5.90 6.52
C THR A 8 3.36 -6.57 5.45
N GLY A 9 4.36 -5.83 4.97
CA GLY A 9 5.26 -6.31 3.94
C GLY A 9 4.80 -6.06 2.53
N PHE A 10 3.55 -5.71 2.33
CA PHE A 10 3.01 -5.49 0.99
C PHE A 10 2.99 -4.02 0.63
N PHE A 11 2.89 -3.75 -0.66
CA PHE A 11 2.94 -2.41 -1.21
C PHE A 11 1.56 -1.99 -1.70
N TYR A 12 1.24 -0.70 -1.50
CA TYR A 12 -0.06 -0.16 -1.87
C TYR A 12 0.10 1.15 -2.60
N SER A 13 -0.76 1.38 -3.58
CA SER A 13 -0.76 2.61 -4.36
C SER A 13 -1.99 3.45 -4.01
N ASN A 14 -1.83 4.76 -4.12
CA ASN A 14 -2.94 5.69 -3.92
C ASN A 14 -3.84 5.82 -5.14
N GLY A 15 -3.54 5.12 -6.23
CA GLY A 15 -4.37 5.13 -7.41
C GLY A 15 -4.32 6.41 -8.24
N ALA A 16 -3.44 7.34 -7.88
CA ALA A 16 -3.31 8.59 -8.61
C ALA A 16 -2.38 8.42 -9.83
N TYR A 17 -2.29 9.46 -10.61
CA TYR A 17 -1.44 9.47 -11.80
C TYR A 17 -0.45 10.62 -11.75
N GLY A 18 0.62 10.49 -12.53
CA GLY A 18 1.60 11.56 -12.68
C GLY A 18 2.23 11.94 -11.36
N ARG A 19 2.24 13.23 -11.07
CA ARG A 19 2.92 13.74 -9.86
C ARG A 19 2.32 13.25 -8.56
N ASN A 20 1.06 12.87 -8.58
CA ASN A 20 0.38 12.48 -7.36
C ASN A 20 0.45 10.99 -7.08
N TRP A 21 0.99 10.24 -8.03
CA TRP A 21 1.13 8.79 -7.85
C TRP A 21 2.14 8.48 -6.76
N GLY A 22 1.81 7.49 -5.93
CA GLY A 22 2.72 7.08 -4.88
C GLY A 22 2.47 5.66 -4.43
N VAL A 23 3.53 5.05 -3.89
CA VAL A 23 3.49 3.69 -3.35
C VAL A 23 4.05 3.71 -1.95
N ARG A 24 3.34 3.08 -1.04
CA ARG A 24 3.78 2.89 0.36
C ARG A 24 3.80 1.41 0.69
N GLN A 25 4.77 1.02 1.49
CA GLN A 25 4.81 -0.32 2.05
C GLN A 25 4.33 -0.26 3.49
N LEU A 26 3.38 -1.11 3.83
CA LEU A 26 2.94 -1.23 5.21
C LEU A 26 4.00 -2.04 5.95
N THR A 27 4.68 -1.41 6.90
CA THR A 27 5.83 -2.04 7.55
C THR A 27 5.50 -2.66 8.88
N GLU A 28 4.54 -2.08 9.61
CA GLU A 28 4.19 -2.59 10.93
C GLU A 28 2.77 -2.20 11.30
N ILE A 29 2.07 -3.12 11.95
CA ILE A 29 0.79 -2.85 12.56
C ILE A 29 1.02 -2.99 14.06
N ALA A 30 0.91 -1.87 14.78
CA ALA A 30 1.17 -1.84 16.21
C ALA A 30 -0.05 -1.37 16.99
N ALA A 31 -0.23 -1.88 18.20
CA ALA A 31 -1.31 -1.45 19.07
C ALA A 31 -0.72 -0.69 20.25
N ASP A 32 -1.35 0.43 20.62
CA ASP A 32 -0.95 1.19 21.79
C ASP A 32 -1.35 0.40 23.03
N ALA A 33 -0.39 0.21 23.93
CA ALA A 33 -0.61 -0.60 25.12
C ALA A 33 -1.62 0.03 26.09
N GLU A 34 -1.73 1.36 26.06
CA GLU A 34 -2.61 2.06 26.99
C GLU A 34 -4.03 2.23 26.43
N THR A 35 -4.14 2.61 25.18
CA THR A 35 -5.44 2.94 24.57
C THR A 35 -6.01 1.81 23.76
N GLY A 36 -5.18 0.85 23.33
CA GLY A 36 -5.59 -0.21 22.44
C GLY A 36 -5.73 0.24 20.99
N GLU A 37 -5.42 1.48 20.69
CA GLU A 37 -5.51 1.99 19.34
C GLU A 37 -4.47 1.35 18.45
N VAL A 38 -4.89 1.00 17.24
CA VAL A 38 -3.99 0.39 16.26
C VAL A 38 -3.41 1.48 15.38
N VAL A 39 -2.09 1.40 15.16
CA VAL A 39 -1.37 2.35 14.33
C VAL A 39 -0.68 1.57 13.21
N TYR A 40 -0.86 2.05 11.99
CA TYR A 40 -0.21 1.48 10.81
C TYR A 40 1.03 2.31 10.48
N HIS A 41 2.19 1.69 10.54
CA HIS A 41 3.44 2.31 10.16
C HIS A 41 3.75 1.98 8.71
N PHE A 42 4.23 2.96 7.97
CA PHE A 42 4.50 2.77 6.56
C PHE A 42 5.77 3.46 6.12
N LYS A 43 6.27 3.03 4.98
CA LYS A 43 7.45 3.59 4.35
C LYS A 43 7.11 3.89 2.90
N GLY A 44 7.42 5.09 2.45
CA GLY A 44 7.23 5.48 1.06
C GLY A 44 8.30 4.84 0.18
N ILE A 45 7.84 4.23 -0.91
CA ILE A 45 8.72 3.44 -1.77
C ILE A 45 8.92 4.11 -3.13
N ALA A 46 7.87 4.69 -3.69
CA ALA A 46 7.94 5.23 -5.04
C ALA A 46 7.01 6.41 -5.21
N GLY A 47 7.22 7.18 -6.27
CA GLY A 47 6.40 8.32 -6.61
C GLY A 47 6.50 9.44 -5.58
N THR A 48 5.40 10.11 -5.34
CA THR A 48 5.36 11.23 -4.40
C THR A 48 5.65 10.82 -2.95
N CYS A 49 5.53 9.52 -2.64
CA CYS A 49 5.79 9.01 -1.30
C CYS A 49 7.25 8.62 -1.07
N ARG A 50 8.05 8.63 -2.12
CA ARG A 50 9.43 8.15 -2.07
C ARG A 50 10.22 8.81 -0.95
N ARG A 51 10.94 7.98 -0.19
CA ARG A 51 11.80 8.40 0.92
C ARG A 51 11.05 9.01 2.11
N LYS A 52 9.75 8.89 2.14
CA LYS A 52 8.96 9.34 3.27
C LYS A 52 8.54 8.14 4.09
N LYS A 53 8.43 8.33 5.39
CA LYS A 53 7.87 7.31 6.25
C LYS A 53 7.04 7.98 7.32
N GLY A 54 6.10 7.23 7.88
CA GLY A 54 5.21 7.79 8.87
C GLY A 54 4.27 6.73 9.43
N HIS A 55 3.23 7.23 10.04
CA HIS A 55 2.21 6.36 10.61
C HIS A 55 0.86 7.04 10.54
N CYS A 56 -0.18 6.23 10.60
CA CYS A 56 -1.55 6.73 10.59
C CYS A 56 -2.48 5.65 11.14
N SER A 57 -3.77 6.00 11.26
CA SER A 57 -4.75 5.03 11.70
C SER A 57 -5.04 4.04 10.56
N PRO A 58 -5.59 2.86 10.89
CA PRO A 58 -6.00 1.92 9.85
C PRO A 58 -6.95 2.53 8.83
N ALA A 59 -7.90 3.34 9.30
CA ALA A 59 -8.88 3.97 8.41
C ALA A 59 -8.22 4.96 7.47
N GLU A 60 -7.25 5.71 7.97
CA GLU A 60 -6.53 6.69 7.14
C GLU A 60 -5.72 6.00 6.06
N PHE A 61 -5.02 4.93 6.41
CA PHE A 61 -4.23 4.19 5.44
C PHE A 61 -5.15 3.56 4.39
N ALA A 62 -6.25 2.95 4.83
CA ALA A 62 -7.21 2.33 3.91
C ALA A 62 -7.83 3.35 2.96
N ARG A 63 -8.04 4.58 3.44
CA ARG A 63 -8.58 5.64 2.60
C ARG A 63 -7.56 6.07 1.54
N TRP A 64 -6.30 6.13 1.92
CA TRP A 64 -5.23 6.49 1.00
C TRP A 64 -4.98 5.38 -0.02
N ALA A 65 -4.94 4.13 0.43
CA ALA A 65 -4.62 2.98 -0.42
C ALA A 65 -5.80 2.59 -1.28
N LYS A 66 -5.60 2.56 -2.58
CA LYS A 66 -6.66 2.18 -3.52
C LYS A 66 -6.55 0.74 -3.96
N TYR A 67 -5.32 0.24 -4.10
CA TYR A 67 -5.10 -1.16 -4.46
C TYR A 67 -3.66 -1.56 -4.13
N GLN A 68 -3.48 -2.87 -4.01
CA GLN A 68 -2.16 -3.44 -3.77
C GLN A 68 -1.38 -3.48 -5.09
N VAL A 69 -0.07 -3.22 -5.00
CA VAL A 69 0.81 -3.30 -6.15
C VAL A 69 2.02 -4.17 -5.81
N ALA A 70 2.71 -4.63 -6.85
CA ALA A 70 3.95 -5.37 -6.70
C ALA A 70 4.93 -4.89 -7.75
N LEU A 71 6.21 -4.92 -7.41
CA LEU A 71 7.24 -4.53 -8.36
C LEU A 71 7.60 -5.74 -9.21
N LEU A 72 7.24 -5.68 -10.49
CA LEU A 72 7.50 -6.76 -11.44
C LEU A 72 8.21 -6.18 -12.64
N GLU A 73 9.36 -6.74 -12.97
CA GLU A 73 10.13 -6.31 -14.14
C GLU A 73 10.41 -4.81 -14.14
N ASN A 74 10.77 -4.28 -12.97
CA ASN A 74 11.07 -2.86 -12.77
C ASN A 74 9.85 -1.95 -12.95
N ASP A 75 8.65 -2.52 -12.86
CA ASP A 75 7.42 -1.74 -12.98
C ASP A 75 6.43 -2.13 -11.89
N TRP A 76 5.66 -1.16 -11.45
CA TRP A 76 4.64 -1.40 -10.42
C TRP A 76 3.35 -1.85 -11.07
N LYS A 77 2.94 -3.08 -10.73
CA LYS A 77 1.73 -3.68 -11.29
C LYS A 77 0.69 -3.85 -10.21
N ARG A 78 -0.57 -3.61 -10.55
CA ARG A 78 -1.68 -3.82 -9.64
C ARG A 78 -1.87 -5.31 -9.37
N VAL A 79 -2.03 -5.65 -8.10
CA VAL A 79 -2.23 -7.03 -7.68
C VAL A 79 -3.72 -7.29 -7.50
N GLY A 80 -4.16 -8.47 -7.94
CA GLY A 80 -5.54 -8.87 -7.74
C GLY A 80 -6.53 -8.32 -8.74
N ASP A 81 -6.03 -7.61 -9.74
CA ASP A 81 -6.86 -7.11 -10.81
C ASP A 81 -7.05 -8.23 -11.84
N ASP A 82 -8.28 -8.49 -12.21
CA ASP A 82 -8.60 -9.53 -13.18
C ASP A 82 -7.94 -9.31 -14.52
N THR A 83 -7.61 -8.06 -14.82
CA THR A 83 -6.96 -7.73 -16.08
C THR A 83 -5.46 -8.00 -16.02
N VAL A 84 -4.92 -8.19 -14.85
CA VAL A 84 -3.52 -8.53 -14.70
C VAL A 84 -3.37 -10.01 -14.96
N PRO A 85 -2.60 -10.38 -15.98
CA PRO A 85 -2.35 -11.78 -16.24
C PRO A 85 -1.46 -12.31 -15.12
N ALA A 86 -2.10 -12.45 -14.11
CA ALA A 86 -1.40 -12.95 -12.93
C ALA A 86 -0.88 -14.32 -13.19
N LYS A 87 -1.48 -13.91 -14.16
CA LYS A 87 -1.56 -14.66 -14.59
C LYS A 87 -1.13 -14.83 -15.61
N SER A 88 -1.39 -14.24 -15.89
CA SER A 88 -1.19 -14.36 -16.72
C SER A 88 -1.20 -14.35 -17.21
N GLN A 89 -1.24 -14.05 -17.46
CA GLN A 89 -1.25 -14.09 -18.14
C GLN A 89 -1.08 -14.36 -18.53
N ALA A 90 -0.95 -14.20 -18.56
CA ALA A 90 -0.85 -14.41 -19.16
C ALA A 90 -0.90 -14.72 -19.59
N ASP A 91 -0.88 -14.59 -19.83
CA ASP A 91 -1.01 -14.88 -20.44
C ASP A 91 -0.93 -15.12 -20.71
#